data_bbe3fbf6b210f28cb91e84ec9b0d9921
#
_entry.id   bbe3fbf6b210f28cb91e84ec9b0d9921
#
_cell.length_a   1.000
_cell.length_b   1.000
_cell.length_c   1.000
_cell.angle_alpha   90.00
_cell.angle_beta   90.00
_cell.angle_gamma   90.00
#
_symmetry.space_group_name_H-M   'P 1'
#
loop_
_entity.id
_entity.type
_entity.pdbx_description
1 polymer ?
#
loop_
_entity_poly.entity_id
_entity_poly.type
_entity_poly.pdbx_seq_one_letter_code
_entity_poly.pdbx_strand_id
1 'polypeptide(L)'
;MNDNFASRTKELFTPEVEAVKEAIKTGIYVAWRPIDKPWNQQDCQRVCSTSRCFCGHSLNQHEAFSVNKAFPKCNQTGCSCKGFKFVPSRPEEVGEFWLTRRNDFDGNSYRVKCKCKHTHEEHVADLVPYRCKVKRCNCSGFSSAFLCAACDKHWHEHQTVFETEMERKAEGRPVGEGWIPFAELPELAKIALTGVDNPAIQTLTDALSASARQSLLEKQTLPAISGSKD
;
A
#
# COMPACT_ATOMS: atom_id res chain seq x y z
N MET A 1 -20.61 20.18 -1.85
CA MET A 1 -19.23 20.13 -2.35
C MET A 1 -19.14 18.93 -3.28
N ASN A 2 -19.04 19.19 -4.59
CA ASN A 2 -18.77 18.11 -5.54
C ASN A 2 -17.32 17.65 -5.32
N ASP A 3 -17.15 16.62 -4.53
CA ASP A 3 -15.88 15.90 -4.44
C ASP A 3 -15.57 15.33 -5.83
N ASN A 4 -14.71 15.98 -6.56
CA ASN A 4 -14.33 15.57 -7.91
C ASN A 4 -13.60 14.21 -7.79
N PHE A 5 -14.29 13.14 -8.21
CA PHE A 5 -13.78 11.75 -8.16
C PHE A 5 -12.40 11.64 -8.82
N ALA A 6 -12.20 12.26 -9.98
CA ALA A 6 -10.95 12.19 -10.72
C ALA A 6 -9.79 12.84 -9.96
N SER A 7 -10.00 14.02 -9.36
CA SER A 7 -8.98 14.69 -8.57
C SER A 7 -8.54 13.83 -7.37
N ARG A 8 -9.49 13.26 -6.66
CA ARG A 8 -9.21 12.37 -5.51
C ARG A 8 -8.51 11.08 -5.94
N THR A 9 -8.92 10.49 -7.05
CA THR A 9 -8.26 9.30 -7.60
C THR A 9 -6.81 9.61 -7.95
N LYS A 10 -6.54 10.71 -8.63
CA LYS A 10 -5.18 11.15 -8.93
C LYS A 10 -4.35 11.33 -7.66
N GLU A 11 -4.88 12.04 -6.66
CA GLU A 11 -4.19 12.26 -5.40
C GLU A 11 -3.86 10.94 -4.69
N LEU A 12 -4.83 10.03 -4.65
CA LEU A 12 -4.67 8.71 -4.04
C LEU A 12 -3.56 7.89 -4.70
N PHE A 13 -3.47 7.90 -6.03
CA PHE A 13 -2.51 7.10 -6.79
C PHE A 13 -1.24 7.86 -7.20
N THR A 14 -1.09 9.13 -6.83
CA THR A 14 0.13 9.91 -7.13
C THR A 14 1.42 9.19 -6.73
N PRO A 15 1.59 8.62 -5.52
CA PRO A 15 2.83 7.93 -5.16
C PRO A 15 3.10 6.69 -6.03
N GLU A 16 2.06 5.96 -6.42
CA GLU A 16 2.23 4.80 -7.30
C GLU A 16 2.60 5.22 -8.73
N VAL A 17 2.03 6.31 -9.22
CA VAL A 17 2.40 6.90 -10.52
C VAL A 17 3.85 7.38 -10.52
N GLU A 18 4.30 8.01 -9.44
CA GLU A 18 5.71 8.40 -9.28
C GLU A 18 6.63 7.17 -9.26
N ALA A 19 6.25 6.09 -8.58
CA ALA A 19 7.02 4.85 -8.60
C ALA A 19 7.17 4.27 -10.01
N VAL A 20 6.14 4.34 -10.84
CA VAL A 20 6.21 3.91 -12.26
C VAL A 20 7.17 4.78 -13.06
N LYS A 21 7.10 6.12 -12.90
CA LYS A 21 8.02 7.05 -13.58
C LYS A 21 9.48 6.80 -13.18
N GLU A 22 9.72 6.61 -11.89
CA GLU A 22 11.04 6.28 -11.36
C GLU A 22 11.56 4.95 -11.94
N ALA A 23 10.71 3.92 -11.99
CA ALA A 23 11.04 2.61 -12.53
C ALA A 23 11.38 2.68 -14.03
N ILE A 24 10.60 3.39 -14.84
CA ILE A 24 10.88 3.61 -16.27
C ILE A 24 12.22 4.32 -16.46
N LYS A 25 12.51 5.33 -15.62
CA LYS A 25 13.75 6.11 -15.70
C LYS A 25 14.99 5.32 -15.29
N THR A 26 14.88 4.48 -14.27
CA THR A 26 16.02 3.79 -13.65
C THR A 26 16.19 2.34 -14.10
N GLY A 27 15.16 1.74 -14.65
CA GLY A 27 15.09 0.30 -14.91
C GLY A 27 14.95 -0.55 -13.66
N ILE A 28 14.75 0.07 -12.47
CA ILE A 28 14.58 -0.61 -11.19
C ILE A 28 13.16 -0.43 -10.67
N TYR A 29 12.49 -1.52 -10.44
CA TYR A 29 11.13 -1.61 -9.93
C TYR A 29 11.16 -1.94 -8.44
N VAL A 30 10.54 -1.10 -7.63
CA VAL A 30 10.43 -1.36 -6.19
C VAL A 30 8.96 -1.59 -5.86
N ALA A 31 8.67 -2.76 -5.29
CA ALA A 31 7.31 -3.16 -4.97
C ALA A 31 7.21 -3.81 -3.58
N TRP A 32 6.00 -3.80 -3.05
CA TRP A 32 5.66 -4.51 -1.81
C TRP A 32 4.56 -5.52 -2.11
N ARG A 33 4.80 -6.80 -1.81
CA ARG A 33 3.92 -7.91 -2.17
C ARG A 33 4.00 -9.08 -1.19
N PRO A 34 3.00 -9.98 -1.16
CA PRO A 34 3.02 -11.18 -0.32
C PRO A 34 4.20 -12.11 -0.64
N ILE A 35 4.72 -12.75 0.40
CA ILE A 35 5.84 -13.70 0.30
C ILE A 35 5.37 -15.04 -0.28
N ASP A 36 4.20 -15.51 0.13
CA ASP A 36 3.70 -16.88 -0.06
C ASP A 36 2.97 -17.13 -1.39
N LYS A 37 2.88 -16.13 -2.26
CA LYS A 37 2.21 -16.26 -3.56
C LYS A 37 3.07 -15.78 -4.71
N PRO A 38 4.17 -16.50 -5.03
CA PRO A 38 5.06 -16.08 -6.13
C PRO A 38 4.36 -16.08 -7.49
N TRP A 39 3.30 -16.86 -7.68
CA TRP A 39 2.49 -16.88 -8.92
C TRP A 39 1.44 -15.78 -8.98
N ASN A 40 1.10 -15.13 -7.87
CA ASN A 40 0.23 -13.95 -7.89
C ASN A 40 1.08 -12.75 -8.29
N GLN A 41 0.92 -12.35 -9.54
CA GLN A 41 1.79 -11.36 -10.18
C GLN A 41 1.48 -9.91 -9.78
N GLN A 42 0.46 -9.68 -8.96
CA GLN A 42 0.10 -8.34 -8.54
C GLN A 42 0.94 -7.88 -7.36
N ASP A 43 1.51 -6.69 -7.51
CA ASP A 43 2.12 -5.95 -6.41
C ASP A 43 1.02 -5.27 -5.59
N CYS A 44 1.06 -5.38 -4.26
CA CYS A 44 0.10 -4.69 -3.40
C CYS A 44 0.33 -3.17 -3.39
N GLN A 45 1.60 -2.76 -3.46
CA GLN A 45 2.00 -1.35 -3.53
C GLN A 45 3.21 -1.18 -4.44
N ARG A 46 3.22 -0.12 -5.23
CA ARG A 46 4.39 0.38 -5.94
C ARG A 46 5.09 1.37 -5.03
N VAL A 47 6.40 1.22 -4.89
CA VAL A 47 7.20 1.96 -3.91
C VAL A 47 8.02 3.01 -4.63
N CYS A 48 7.78 4.29 -4.33
CA CYS A 48 8.53 5.42 -4.88
C CYS A 48 9.60 5.93 -3.89
N SER A 49 10.40 6.87 -4.34
CA SER A 49 11.49 7.47 -3.56
C SER A 49 11.03 8.11 -2.24
N THR A 50 9.79 8.57 -2.16
CA THR A 50 9.21 9.17 -0.94
C THR A 50 8.53 8.17 -0.02
N SER A 51 8.36 6.91 -0.46
CA SER A 51 7.75 5.85 0.34
C SER A 51 8.54 5.58 1.62
N ARG A 52 7.82 5.28 2.70
CA ARG A 52 8.39 5.16 4.05
C ARG A 52 8.96 3.77 4.33
N CYS A 53 10.13 3.75 4.95
CA CYS A 53 10.76 2.55 5.51
C CYS A 53 10.25 2.28 6.93
N PHE A 54 10.39 1.03 7.40
CA PHE A 54 10.14 0.65 8.79
C PHE A 54 10.95 1.46 9.81
N CYS A 55 12.10 2.00 9.44
CA CYS A 55 12.90 2.89 10.28
C CYS A 55 12.37 4.33 10.36
N GLY A 56 11.31 4.66 9.65
CA GLY A 56 10.71 6.00 9.61
C GLY A 56 11.25 6.90 8.48
N HIS A 57 12.37 6.58 7.86
CA HIS A 57 12.96 7.35 6.77
C HIS A 57 12.42 6.92 5.40
N SER A 58 12.43 7.85 4.43
CA SER A 58 11.97 7.55 3.06
C SER A 58 13.03 6.79 2.25
N LEU A 59 12.62 6.17 1.12
CA LEU A 59 13.53 5.40 0.27
C LEU A 59 14.70 6.26 -0.25
N ASN A 60 14.46 7.51 -0.65
CA ASN A 60 15.53 8.44 -1.10
C ASN A 60 16.54 8.82 0.00
N GLN A 61 16.25 8.50 1.25
CA GLN A 61 17.18 8.66 2.39
C GLN A 61 17.99 7.37 2.67
N HIS A 62 17.88 6.39 1.80
CA HIS A 62 18.67 5.16 1.81
C HIS A 62 19.70 5.20 0.67
N GLU A 63 20.67 4.28 0.73
CA GLU A 63 21.62 4.09 -0.37
C GLU A 63 20.87 3.80 -1.68
N ALA A 64 21.51 4.14 -2.81
CA ALA A 64 20.99 3.73 -4.09
C ALA A 64 21.01 2.19 -4.21
N PHE A 65 19.96 1.61 -4.76
CA PHE A 65 19.90 0.18 -5.02
C PHE A 65 20.99 -0.22 -6.02
N SER A 66 21.67 -1.32 -5.74
CA SER A 66 22.61 -1.95 -6.65
C SER A 66 22.32 -3.45 -6.71
N VAL A 67 22.27 -3.99 -7.92
CA VAL A 67 21.98 -5.42 -8.18
C VAL A 67 22.91 -6.37 -7.42
N ASN A 68 24.12 -5.92 -7.12
CA ASN A 68 25.15 -6.72 -6.42
C ASN A 68 25.20 -6.49 -4.91
N LYS A 69 24.29 -5.69 -4.35
CA LYS A 69 24.27 -5.37 -2.90
C LYS A 69 22.97 -5.85 -2.27
N ALA A 70 23.03 -6.09 -0.97
CA ALA A 70 21.86 -6.25 -0.12
C ALA A 70 20.95 -5.01 -0.19
N PHE A 71 19.74 -5.11 0.37
CA PHE A 71 18.79 -4.00 0.44
C PHE A 71 19.45 -2.67 0.86
N PRO A 72 19.03 -1.53 0.26
CA PRO A 72 19.60 -0.22 0.53
C PRO A 72 19.58 0.12 2.02
N LYS A 73 20.74 0.43 2.61
CA LYS A 73 20.86 0.85 4.00
C LYS A 73 20.45 2.30 4.17
N CYS A 74 19.97 2.65 5.35
CA CYS A 74 19.63 4.03 5.66
C CYS A 74 20.89 4.90 5.80
N ASN A 75 20.91 6.08 5.16
CA ASN A 75 22.00 7.03 5.21
C ASN A 75 21.87 8.05 6.36
N GLN A 76 20.77 7.97 7.13
CA GLN A 76 20.52 8.94 8.19
C GLN A 76 21.38 8.66 9.41
N THR A 77 22.04 9.69 9.93
CA THR A 77 22.90 9.60 11.11
C THR A 77 22.15 9.04 12.31
N GLY A 78 22.73 8.04 12.95
CA GLY A 78 22.12 7.38 14.11
C GLY A 78 21.03 6.35 13.80
N CYS A 79 20.71 6.14 12.53
CA CYS A 79 19.74 5.10 12.14
C CYS A 79 20.42 3.73 12.02
N SER A 80 19.92 2.72 12.74
CA SER A 80 20.46 1.35 12.71
C SER A 80 19.88 0.48 11.57
N CYS A 81 19.02 1.04 10.72
CA CYS A 81 18.36 0.31 9.64
C CYS A 81 19.37 -0.29 8.64
N LYS A 82 19.34 -1.60 8.47
CA LYS A 82 20.25 -2.35 7.58
C LYS A 82 19.73 -2.56 6.17
N GLY A 83 18.49 -2.16 5.89
CA GLY A 83 17.88 -2.29 4.58
C GLY A 83 16.48 -1.74 4.56
N PHE A 84 16.11 -1.12 3.43
CA PHE A 84 14.78 -0.56 3.24
C PHE A 84 13.71 -1.65 3.30
N LYS A 85 12.68 -1.41 4.10
CA LYS A 85 11.49 -2.25 4.21
C LYS A 85 10.27 -1.36 4.21
N PHE A 86 9.50 -1.44 3.15
CA PHE A 86 8.29 -0.63 3.01
C PHE A 86 7.34 -0.83 4.18
N VAL A 87 6.78 0.26 4.63
CA VAL A 87 5.67 0.27 5.59
C VAL A 87 4.60 1.23 5.10
N PRO A 88 3.31 0.83 5.15
CA PRO A 88 2.22 1.74 4.80
C PRO A 88 2.31 3.04 5.60
N SER A 89 2.17 4.16 4.92
CA SER A 89 2.29 5.50 5.50
C SER A 89 1.02 6.34 5.32
N ARG A 90 0.02 5.78 4.64
CA ARG A 90 -1.28 6.40 4.41
C ARG A 90 -2.40 5.48 4.87
N PRO A 91 -3.49 6.02 5.43
CA PRO A 91 -4.63 5.23 5.91
C PRO A 91 -5.25 4.34 4.82
N GLU A 92 -5.26 4.81 3.59
CA GLU A 92 -5.84 4.10 2.45
C GLU A 92 -5.11 2.79 2.15
N GLU A 93 -3.80 2.73 2.39
CA GLU A 93 -2.97 1.53 2.17
C GLU A 93 -3.31 0.39 3.13
N VAL A 94 -4.02 0.69 4.21
CA VAL A 94 -4.46 -0.26 5.25
C VAL A 94 -5.98 -0.29 5.42
N GLY A 95 -6.72 0.25 4.45
CA GLY A 95 -8.19 0.24 4.46
C GLY A 95 -8.85 1.22 5.43
N GLU A 96 -8.12 2.13 6.05
CA GLU A 96 -8.63 3.11 7.01
C GLU A 96 -9.08 4.43 6.36
N PHE A 97 -9.80 4.35 5.23
CA PHE A 97 -10.22 5.50 4.40
C PHE A 97 -10.99 6.59 5.16
N TRP A 98 -11.67 6.23 6.25
CA TRP A 98 -12.45 7.16 7.04
C TRP A 98 -11.58 8.16 7.81
N LEU A 99 -10.32 7.84 8.09
CA LEU A 99 -9.44 8.73 8.85
C LEU A 99 -9.18 10.04 8.12
N THR A 100 -8.99 10.00 6.80
CA THR A 100 -8.73 11.20 5.99
C THR A 100 -9.93 12.15 5.90
N ARG A 101 -11.13 11.70 6.34
CA ARG A 101 -12.34 12.54 6.39
C ARG A 101 -12.51 13.28 7.71
N ARG A 102 -11.67 13.00 8.69
CA ARG A 102 -11.73 13.67 9.99
C ARG A 102 -11.04 15.02 9.91
N ASN A 103 -11.64 16.05 10.48
CA ASN A 103 -11.11 17.41 10.48
C ASN A 103 -9.79 17.54 11.27
N ASP A 104 -9.53 16.65 12.21
CA ASP A 104 -8.34 16.59 13.07
C ASP A 104 -7.26 15.64 12.56
N PHE A 105 -7.43 15.07 11.35
CA PHE A 105 -6.47 14.12 10.79
C PHE A 105 -5.29 14.84 10.14
N ASP A 106 -4.08 14.54 10.61
CA ASP A 106 -2.82 14.93 9.99
C ASP A 106 -2.13 13.72 9.36
N GLY A 107 -2.13 13.67 8.02
CA GLY A 107 -1.50 12.60 7.25
C GLY A 107 0.02 12.49 7.48
N ASN A 108 0.69 13.59 7.79
CA ASN A 108 2.14 13.59 8.04
C ASN A 108 2.50 12.87 9.35
N SER A 109 1.61 12.92 10.32
CA SER A 109 1.78 12.26 11.61
C SER A 109 1.30 10.81 11.63
N TYR A 110 0.58 10.37 10.58
CA TYR A 110 0.05 9.01 10.52
C TYR A 110 1.17 7.96 10.55
N ARG A 111 1.05 7.01 11.44
CA ARG A 111 1.97 5.86 11.59
C ARG A 111 1.16 4.60 11.85
N VAL A 112 1.48 3.56 11.12
CA VAL A 112 0.89 2.24 11.37
C VAL A 112 1.36 1.68 12.72
N LYS A 113 0.47 0.93 13.35
CA LYS A 113 0.67 0.43 14.72
C LYS A 113 0.87 -1.07 14.77
N CYS A 114 1.63 -1.49 15.74
CA CYS A 114 1.71 -2.86 16.22
C CYS A 114 0.46 -3.22 17.06
N LYS A 115 0.19 -4.51 17.21
CA LYS A 115 -0.84 -5.01 18.16
C LYS A 115 -0.60 -4.53 19.61
N CYS A 116 0.63 -4.18 19.98
CA CYS A 116 0.95 -3.55 21.25
C CYS A 116 0.57 -2.05 21.33
N LYS A 117 -0.06 -1.50 20.29
CA LYS A 117 -0.52 -0.10 20.13
C LYS A 117 0.59 0.93 19.88
N HIS A 118 1.86 0.54 19.94
CA HIS A 118 2.99 1.40 19.60
C HIS A 118 3.22 1.41 18.08
N THR A 119 3.77 2.52 17.57
CA THR A 119 4.03 2.70 16.15
C THR A 119 5.21 1.83 15.67
N HIS A 120 5.37 1.67 14.36
CA HIS A 120 6.53 0.96 13.81
C HIS A 120 7.86 1.65 14.18
N GLU A 121 7.88 2.99 14.27
CA GLU A 121 9.09 3.76 14.64
C GLU A 121 9.53 3.54 16.09
N GLU A 122 8.60 3.12 16.96
CA GLU A 122 8.88 2.73 18.34
C GLU A 122 9.39 1.28 18.48
N HIS A 123 9.68 0.63 17.35
CA HIS A 123 10.30 -0.70 17.31
C HIS A 123 11.71 -0.62 16.74
N VAL A 124 12.54 -1.61 17.06
CA VAL A 124 13.92 -1.71 16.52
C VAL A 124 13.85 -2.05 15.05
N ALA A 125 14.57 -1.31 14.21
CA ALA A 125 14.48 -1.47 12.75
C ALA A 125 15.52 -2.42 12.14
N ASP A 126 16.53 -2.85 12.92
CA ASP A 126 17.71 -3.58 12.42
C ASP A 126 17.61 -5.09 12.55
N LEU A 127 16.84 -5.60 13.50
CA LEU A 127 16.76 -7.02 13.82
C LEU A 127 15.30 -7.52 13.95
N VAL A 128 15.00 -8.58 13.20
CA VAL A 128 13.80 -9.40 13.41
C VAL A 128 13.89 -10.05 14.81
N PRO A 129 12.82 -10.04 15.59
CA PRO A 129 11.42 -9.73 15.27
C PRO A 129 11.00 -8.27 15.48
N TYR A 130 11.87 -7.28 15.40
CA TYR A 130 11.56 -5.84 15.56
C TYR A 130 10.95 -5.54 16.93
N ARG A 131 11.72 -5.76 18.00
CA ARG A 131 11.25 -5.59 19.39
C ARG A 131 10.83 -4.15 19.67
N CYS A 132 9.79 -3.98 20.48
CA CYS A 132 9.34 -2.68 20.94
C CYS A 132 10.39 -2.03 21.87
N LYS A 133 10.69 -0.74 21.64
CA LYS A 133 11.64 0.06 22.44
C LYS A 133 10.97 0.72 23.67
N VAL A 134 9.64 0.71 23.72
CA VAL A 134 8.88 1.36 24.81
C VAL A 134 9.07 0.60 26.12
N LYS A 135 9.48 1.31 27.16
CA LYS A 135 9.69 0.74 28.49
C LYS A 135 8.42 0.06 28.99
N ARG A 136 8.57 -1.11 29.61
CA ARG A 136 7.48 -1.95 30.15
C ARG A 136 6.50 -2.50 29.11
N CYS A 137 6.81 -2.41 27.82
CA CYS A 137 6.03 -3.10 26.80
C CYS A 137 6.52 -4.55 26.66
N ASN A 138 5.64 -5.53 26.83
CA ASN A 138 5.95 -6.97 26.72
C ASN A 138 5.89 -7.48 25.26
N CYS A 139 5.92 -6.57 24.28
CA CYS A 139 5.89 -6.94 22.86
C CYS A 139 7.18 -7.65 22.45
N SER A 140 7.06 -8.90 22.02
CA SER A 140 8.19 -9.70 21.55
C SER A 140 8.70 -9.29 20.17
N GLY A 141 7.85 -8.63 19.36
CA GLY A 141 8.19 -8.17 18.03
C GLY A 141 7.02 -7.48 17.35
N PHE A 142 7.32 -6.75 16.26
CA PHE A 142 6.29 -6.02 15.51
C PHE A 142 5.31 -6.99 14.85
N SER A 143 4.04 -6.91 15.26
CA SER A 143 2.91 -7.59 14.64
C SER A 143 1.90 -6.53 14.24
N SER A 144 1.64 -6.36 12.94
CA SER A 144 0.74 -5.31 12.45
C SER A 144 -0.66 -5.44 13.03
N ALA A 145 -1.18 -4.31 13.55
CA ALA A 145 -2.58 -4.20 13.98
C ALA A 145 -3.52 -3.95 12.79
N PHE A 146 -2.98 -3.86 11.60
CA PHE A 146 -3.64 -3.57 10.32
C PHE A 146 -3.44 -4.71 9.33
N LEU A 147 -4.25 -4.73 8.29
CA LEU A 147 -4.12 -5.58 7.11
C LEU A 147 -3.82 -4.71 5.88
N CYS A 148 -3.21 -5.32 4.88
CA CYS A 148 -3.00 -4.69 3.58
C CYS A 148 -4.35 -4.48 2.88
N ALA A 149 -4.65 -3.27 2.40
CA ALA A 149 -5.89 -2.97 1.70
C ALA A 149 -6.06 -3.73 0.37
N ALA A 150 -4.95 -4.21 -0.22
CA ALA A 150 -4.99 -4.91 -1.50
C ALA A 150 -5.18 -6.43 -1.38
N CYS A 151 -4.76 -7.07 -0.26
CA CYS A 151 -4.75 -8.54 -0.15
C CYS A 151 -5.15 -9.10 1.22
N ASP A 152 -5.56 -8.25 2.16
CA ASP A 152 -6.00 -8.63 3.52
C ASP A 152 -4.99 -9.44 4.35
N LYS A 153 -3.68 -9.29 4.05
CA LYS A 153 -2.62 -9.94 4.79
C LYS A 153 -1.93 -8.99 5.75
N HIS A 154 -1.29 -9.56 6.77
CA HIS A 154 -0.46 -8.81 7.71
C HIS A 154 0.84 -8.31 7.07
N TRP A 155 1.44 -7.26 7.63
CA TRP A 155 2.68 -6.68 7.14
C TRP A 155 3.84 -7.70 7.05
N HIS A 156 3.98 -8.58 8.03
CA HIS A 156 5.05 -9.59 8.08
C HIS A 156 4.90 -10.71 7.05
N GLU A 157 3.72 -10.82 6.41
CA GLU A 157 3.47 -11.74 5.29
C GLU A 157 3.86 -11.14 3.94
N HIS A 158 4.39 -9.91 3.94
CA HIS A 158 4.85 -9.22 2.75
C HIS A 158 6.37 -9.02 2.77
N GLN A 159 6.90 -8.77 1.59
CA GLN A 159 8.28 -8.37 1.37
C GLN A 159 8.35 -7.13 0.48
N THR A 160 9.36 -6.31 0.70
CA THR A 160 9.76 -5.30 -0.27
C THR A 160 10.74 -5.95 -1.23
N VAL A 161 10.53 -5.77 -2.52
CA VAL A 161 11.37 -6.33 -3.58
C VAL A 161 11.95 -5.20 -4.42
N PHE A 162 13.20 -5.39 -4.85
CA PHE A 162 13.89 -4.55 -5.81
C PHE A 162 14.21 -5.43 -7.00
N GLU A 163 13.65 -5.13 -8.14
CA GLU A 163 13.74 -5.94 -9.36
C GLU A 163 14.18 -5.08 -10.53
N THR A 164 15.04 -5.60 -11.36
CA THR A 164 15.34 -5.00 -12.65
C THR A 164 14.20 -5.25 -13.64
N GLU A 165 14.09 -4.42 -14.65
CA GLU A 165 13.10 -4.63 -15.72
C GLU A 165 13.26 -6.01 -16.37
N MET A 166 14.50 -6.49 -16.51
CA MET A 166 14.79 -7.80 -17.11
C MET A 166 14.29 -8.95 -16.22
N GLU A 167 14.51 -8.88 -14.90
CA GLU A 167 14.00 -9.89 -13.94
C GLU A 167 12.47 -9.93 -13.96
N ARG A 168 11.80 -8.78 -13.96
CA ARG A 168 10.34 -8.71 -14.03
C ARG A 168 9.79 -9.32 -15.32
N LYS A 169 10.42 -9.01 -16.48
CA LYS A 169 10.05 -9.61 -17.76
C LYS A 169 10.24 -11.13 -17.78
N ALA A 170 11.32 -11.63 -17.19
CA ALA A 170 11.58 -13.06 -17.09
C ALA A 170 10.53 -13.78 -16.24
N GLU A 171 9.96 -13.11 -15.23
CA GLU A 171 8.87 -13.61 -14.39
C GLU A 171 7.46 -13.33 -14.97
N GLY A 172 7.36 -12.74 -16.16
CA GLY A 172 6.09 -12.36 -16.78
C GLY A 172 5.35 -11.23 -16.05
N ARG A 173 6.06 -10.42 -15.27
CA ARG A 173 5.48 -9.28 -14.54
C ARG A 173 5.35 -8.04 -15.42
N PRO A 174 4.35 -7.20 -15.17
CA PRO A 174 4.19 -5.97 -15.94
C PRO A 174 5.36 -5.01 -15.72
N VAL A 175 5.76 -4.31 -16.80
CA VAL A 175 6.82 -3.31 -16.82
C VAL A 175 6.38 -2.08 -17.61
N GLY A 176 7.06 -0.97 -17.44
CA GLY A 176 6.77 0.29 -18.13
C GLY A 176 5.34 0.74 -17.94
N GLU A 177 4.66 1.09 -19.04
CA GLU A 177 3.25 1.51 -19.01
C GLU A 177 2.30 0.41 -18.53
N GLY A 178 2.64 -0.87 -18.71
CA GLY A 178 1.86 -1.99 -18.18
C GLY A 178 1.88 -2.07 -16.66
N TRP A 179 2.76 -1.36 -15.97
CA TRP A 179 2.82 -1.29 -14.51
C TRP A 179 2.13 -0.05 -13.93
N ILE A 180 1.49 0.78 -14.74
CA ILE A 180 0.68 1.90 -14.27
C ILE A 180 -0.52 1.39 -13.44
N PRO A 181 -0.95 2.08 -12.37
CA PRO A 181 -2.21 1.76 -11.71
C PRO A 181 -3.36 1.69 -12.71
N PHE A 182 -4.13 0.60 -12.65
CA PHE A 182 -5.25 0.34 -13.57
C PHE A 182 -4.85 0.18 -15.05
N ALA A 183 -3.63 -0.29 -15.36
CA ALA A 183 -3.20 -0.48 -16.76
C ALA A 183 -4.19 -1.29 -17.63
N GLU A 184 -4.92 -2.23 -17.00
CA GLU A 184 -5.96 -3.04 -17.65
C GLU A 184 -7.27 -2.28 -17.92
N LEU A 185 -7.44 -1.09 -17.31
CA LEU A 185 -8.62 -0.24 -17.41
C LEU A 185 -8.20 1.17 -17.86
N PRO A 186 -7.97 1.41 -19.17
CA PRO A 186 -7.36 2.63 -19.70
C PRO A 186 -8.00 3.93 -19.22
N GLU A 187 -9.31 3.93 -19.05
CA GLU A 187 -10.02 5.12 -18.59
C GLU A 187 -9.72 5.45 -17.11
N LEU A 188 -9.63 4.44 -16.25
CA LEU A 188 -9.22 4.63 -14.86
C LEU A 188 -7.72 4.99 -14.76
N ALA A 189 -6.88 4.35 -15.56
CA ALA A 189 -5.46 4.71 -15.66
C ALA A 189 -5.29 6.20 -16.04
N LYS A 190 -6.05 6.67 -17.01
CA LYS A 190 -6.06 8.09 -17.42
C LYS A 190 -6.47 9.00 -16.28
N ILE A 191 -7.51 8.65 -15.53
CA ILE A 191 -7.95 9.43 -14.37
C ILE A 191 -6.86 9.45 -13.29
N ALA A 192 -6.26 8.31 -12.96
CA ALA A 192 -5.17 8.24 -11.99
C ALA A 192 -3.96 9.10 -12.39
N LEU A 193 -3.67 9.19 -13.69
CA LEU A 193 -2.58 10.01 -14.22
C LEU A 193 -2.92 11.50 -14.29
N THR A 194 -4.10 11.85 -14.77
CA THR A 194 -4.43 13.23 -15.14
C THR A 194 -5.31 13.97 -14.13
N GLY A 195 -6.16 13.24 -13.41
CA GLY A 195 -7.18 13.82 -12.55
C GLY A 195 -8.36 14.44 -13.33
N VAL A 196 -8.53 14.08 -14.60
CA VAL A 196 -9.61 14.58 -15.44
C VAL A 196 -10.75 13.56 -15.48
N ASP A 197 -11.97 13.99 -15.15
CA ASP A 197 -13.15 13.17 -15.20
C ASP A 197 -13.45 12.68 -16.63
N ASN A 198 -13.88 11.43 -16.72
CA ASN A 198 -14.42 10.86 -17.94
C ASN A 198 -15.91 10.56 -17.72
N PRO A 199 -16.82 11.16 -18.52
CA PRO A 199 -18.27 10.93 -18.39
C PRO A 199 -18.69 9.46 -18.46
N ALA A 200 -17.97 8.64 -19.23
CA ALA A 200 -18.25 7.20 -19.34
C ALA A 200 -17.98 6.45 -18.01
N ILE A 201 -16.97 6.89 -17.25
CA ILE A 201 -16.67 6.30 -15.94
C ILE A 201 -17.66 6.74 -14.88
N GLN A 202 -18.13 7.98 -14.93
CA GLN A 202 -19.19 8.45 -14.03
C GLN A 202 -20.40 7.54 -14.13
N THR A 203 -20.84 7.22 -15.35
CA THR A 203 -21.95 6.29 -15.60
C THR A 203 -21.71 4.89 -15.04
N LEU A 204 -20.49 4.36 -15.19
CA LEU A 204 -20.10 3.04 -14.62
C LEU A 204 -20.08 3.06 -13.11
N THR A 205 -19.54 4.11 -12.51
CA THR A 205 -19.47 4.27 -11.05
C THR A 205 -20.86 4.37 -10.44
N ASP A 206 -21.77 5.11 -11.10
CA ASP A 206 -23.16 5.24 -10.68
C ASP A 206 -23.91 3.90 -10.80
N ALA A 207 -23.68 3.15 -11.87
CA ALA A 207 -24.26 1.82 -12.08
C ALA A 207 -23.77 0.80 -11.03
N LEU A 208 -22.47 0.77 -10.75
CA LEU A 208 -21.87 -0.09 -9.72
C LEU A 208 -22.37 0.26 -8.32
N SER A 209 -22.51 1.54 -8.02
CA SER A 209 -23.05 2.03 -6.74
C SER A 209 -24.52 1.65 -6.57
N ALA A 210 -25.31 1.72 -7.63
CA ALA A 210 -26.71 1.30 -7.63
C ALA A 210 -26.83 -0.22 -7.42
N SER A 211 -26.03 -1.02 -8.11
CA SER A 211 -26.00 -2.48 -7.97
C SER A 211 -25.57 -2.92 -6.56
N ALA A 212 -24.55 -2.27 -5.98
CA ALA A 212 -24.09 -2.55 -4.61
C ALA A 212 -25.18 -2.21 -3.57
N ARG A 213 -25.92 -1.11 -3.74
CA ARG A 213 -27.04 -0.75 -2.87
C ARG A 213 -28.18 -1.77 -2.97
N GLN A 214 -28.50 -2.23 -4.18
CA GLN A 214 -29.53 -3.23 -4.40
C GLN A 214 -29.18 -4.56 -3.73
N SER A 215 -27.93 -5.03 -3.86
CA SER A 215 -27.44 -6.25 -3.20
C SER A 215 -27.51 -6.16 -1.67
N LEU A 216 -27.26 -4.99 -1.09
CA LEU A 216 -27.39 -4.77 0.35
C LEU A 216 -28.84 -4.79 0.82
N LEU A 217 -29.76 -4.22 0.04
CA LEU A 217 -31.21 -4.25 0.33
C LEU A 217 -31.76 -5.68 0.26
N GLU A 218 -31.37 -6.44 -0.74
CA GLU A 218 -31.77 -7.85 -0.89
C GLU A 218 -31.29 -8.73 0.27
N LYS A 219 -30.11 -8.49 0.79
CA LYS A 219 -29.60 -9.19 1.99
C LYS A 219 -30.33 -8.84 3.27
N GLN A 220 -30.93 -7.66 3.36
CA GLN A 220 -31.74 -7.24 4.51
C GLN A 220 -33.18 -7.77 4.47
N THR A 221 -33.65 -8.20 3.33
CA THR A 221 -35.04 -8.71 3.12
C THR A 221 -35.15 -10.23 3.23
N LEU A 222 -34.07 -10.96 3.48
CA LEU A 222 -34.14 -12.40 3.72
C LEU A 222 -34.83 -12.65 5.08
N PRO A 223 -35.94 -13.43 5.12
CA PRO A 223 -36.63 -13.72 6.37
C PRO A 223 -35.72 -14.51 7.29
N ALA A 224 -35.74 -14.14 8.57
CA ALA A 224 -35.08 -14.90 9.63
C ALA A 224 -35.60 -16.34 9.60
N ILE A 225 -34.69 -17.29 9.39
CA ILE A 225 -35.04 -18.71 9.49
C ILE A 225 -35.42 -18.95 10.93
N SER A 226 -36.72 -19.10 11.20
CA SER A 226 -37.22 -19.52 12.49
C SER A 226 -36.75 -20.95 12.73
N GLY A 227 -35.74 -21.11 13.59
CA GLY A 227 -35.35 -22.41 14.10
C GLY A 227 -36.50 -22.99 14.90
N SER A 228 -37.22 -23.98 14.38
CA SER A 228 -38.10 -24.81 15.21
C SER A 228 -37.20 -25.66 16.10
N LYS A 229 -37.38 -25.49 17.37
CA LYS A 229 -36.97 -26.47 18.38
C LYS A 229 -38.00 -27.61 18.36
N ASP A 230 -37.57 -28.81 18.12
CA ASP A 230 -38.13 -30.05 18.63
C ASP A 230 -37.01 -30.84 19.30
#